data_8affc87c8bd77c14bdb9a9ea2080d5a5
#
_entry.id   8affc87c8bd77c14bdb9a9ea2080d5a5
#
_cell.length_a   1.000
_cell.length_b   1.000
_cell.length_c   1.000
_cell.angle_alpha   90.00
_cell.angle_beta   90.00
_cell.angle_gamma   90.00
#
_symmetry.space_group_name_H-M   'P 1'
#
loop_
_entity.id
_entity.type
_entity.pdbx_description
1 polymer ?
#
loop_
_entity_poly.entity_id
_entity_poly.type
_entity_poly.pdbx_seq_one_letter_code
_entity_poly.pdbx_strand_id
1 'polypeptide(L)'
;MRSLGIVIVVAAVSTGTAAGAQISKRNRGNSDQQAPGYEQIKKAEEKRFPLGASWIAVSFNGKTYSGTERPAFTLDEQFRVRGFGGCNSFSTSAFPLREQGIAVGPLALTRKSCDKERMAAETAFLTALRTSAKWDTQIGSLVIKGPNGELKFERSL
;
A
#
# COMPACT_ATOMS: atom_id res chain seq x y z
N MET A 1 -43.87 32.37 -90.36
CA MET A 1 -43.06 31.68 -90.64
C MET A 1 -42.03 31.65 -89.53
N ARG A 2 -41.76 30.51 -89.03
CA ARG A 2 -41.11 30.35 -87.72
C ARG A 2 -39.61 30.03 -87.89
N SER A 3 -38.80 30.95 -87.35
CA SER A 3 -37.35 30.81 -87.33
C SER A 3 -36.99 29.86 -86.14
N LEU A 4 -36.28 28.73 -86.41
CA LEU A 4 -35.73 27.84 -85.44
C LEU A 4 -34.32 28.36 -85.11
N GLY A 5 -34.14 28.83 -83.92
CA GLY A 5 -32.78 29.14 -83.39
C GLY A 5 -32.10 27.87 -82.83
N ILE A 6 -30.93 27.56 -83.38
CA ILE A 6 -30.09 26.51 -82.91
C ILE A 6 -29.26 27.02 -81.73
N VAL A 7 -29.44 26.42 -80.57
CA VAL A 7 -28.61 26.70 -79.38
C VAL A 7 -27.44 25.75 -79.39
N ILE A 8 -26.25 26.25 -79.56
CA ILE A 8 -25.00 25.48 -79.45
C ILE A 8 -24.60 25.50 -78.00
N VAL A 9 -24.67 24.33 -77.37
CA VAL A 9 -24.15 24.11 -75.97
C VAL A 9 -22.66 23.80 -76.10
N VAL A 10 -21.83 24.74 -75.68
CA VAL A 10 -20.38 24.46 -75.51
C VAL A 10 -20.14 23.79 -74.19
N ALA A 11 -19.78 22.52 -74.22
CA ALA A 11 -19.34 21.79 -73.03
C ALA A 11 -17.91 22.21 -72.69
N ALA A 12 -17.78 22.88 -71.55
CA ALA A 12 -16.48 23.16 -70.95
C ALA A 12 -15.93 21.91 -70.24
N VAL A 13 -14.85 21.39 -70.78
CA VAL A 13 -14.08 20.30 -70.14
C VAL A 13 -13.25 20.94 -69.02
N SER A 14 -13.63 20.77 -67.81
CA SER A 14 -12.83 21.15 -66.64
C SER A 14 -11.81 20.03 -66.36
N THR A 15 -10.54 20.32 -66.58
CA THR A 15 -9.41 19.48 -66.17
C THR A 15 -9.34 19.47 -64.66
N GLY A 16 -9.65 18.30 -64.10
CA GLY A 16 -9.53 18.07 -62.64
C GLY A 16 -8.06 18.08 -62.23
N THR A 17 -7.66 19.09 -61.50
CA THR A 17 -6.41 19.09 -60.74
C THR A 17 -6.54 18.12 -59.60
N ALA A 18 -5.69 17.05 -59.61
CA ALA A 18 -5.55 16.12 -58.52
C ALA A 18 -5.11 16.87 -57.25
N ALA A 19 -6.03 17.06 -56.30
CA ALA A 19 -5.70 17.52 -54.97
C ALA A 19 -4.90 16.42 -54.26
N GLY A 20 -3.58 16.63 -54.16
CA GLY A 20 -2.72 15.80 -53.38
C GLY A 20 -3.24 15.76 -51.91
N ALA A 21 -3.60 14.55 -51.46
CA ALA A 21 -3.95 14.32 -50.06
C ALA A 21 -2.72 14.63 -49.19
N GLN A 22 -2.69 15.83 -48.65
CA GLN A 22 -1.77 16.19 -47.57
C GLN A 22 -2.14 15.31 -46.38
N ILE A 23 -1.39 14.21 -46.17
CA ILE A 23 -1.42 13.46 -44.89
C ILE A 23 -0.84 14.41 -43.86
N SER A 24 -1.73 15.18 -43.23
CA SER A 24 -1.42 15.93 -42.03
C SER A 24 -0.92 14.91 -41.01
N LYS A 25 0.40 14.85 -40.80
CA LYS A 25 1.00 14.17 -39.64
C LYS A 25 0.36 14.82 -38.42
N ARG A 26 -0.71 14.19 -37.90
CA ARG A 26 -1.20 14.51 -36.56
C ARG A 26 -0.01 14.30 -35.64
N ASN A 27 0.61 15.39 -35.33
CA ASN A 27 1.51 15.50 -34.20
C ASN A 27 0.71 14.96 -33.02
N ARG A 28 1.03 13.73 -32.55
CA ARG A 28 0.59 13.26 -31.24
C ARG A 28 1.34 14.10 -30.22
N GLY A 29 1.00 15.37 -30.21
CA GLY A 29 1.32 16.27 -29.13
C GLY A 29 0.70 15.67 -27.88
N ASN A 30 1.59 15.38 -26.99
CA ASN A 30 1.44 15.10 -25.59
C ASN A 30 0.11 15.67 -25.07
N SER A 31 -0.90 14.81 -24.98
CA SER A 31 -2.20 15.19 -24.39
C SER A 31 -2.15 15.07 -22.88
N ASP A 32 -1.09 15.64 -22.27
CA ASP A 32 -1.11 16.04 -20.86
C ASP A 32 -1.88 17.37 -20.70
N GLN A 33 -3.00 17.49 -21.40
CA GLN A 33 -3.99 18.49 -21.03
C GLN A 33 -4.73 17.93 -19.80
N GLN A 34 -4.12 18.15 -18.64
CA GLN A 34 -4.80 18.09 -17.37
C GLN A 34 -6.08 18.90 -17.47
N ALA A 35 -7.22 18.20 -17.40
CA ALA A 35 -8.50 18.87 -17.28
C ALA A 35 -8.45 19.80 -16.06
N PRO A 36 -8.84 21.07 -16.19
CA PRO A 36 -8.78 22.00 -15.07
C PRO A 36 -9.75 21.54 -13.99
N GLY A 37 -9.23 21.24 -12.80
CA GLY A 37 -10.03 20.95 -11.61
C GLY A 37 -9.85 19.59 -10.95
N TYR A 38 -9.07 18.68 -11.52
CA TYR A 38 -8.70 17.46 -10.79
C TYR A 38 -7.34 17.67 -10.13
N GLU A 39 -7.37 18.09 -8.88
CA GLU A 39 -6.21 17.98 -8.00
C GLU A 39 -5.83 16.50 -7.97
N GLN A 40 -4.70 16.14 -8.59
CA GLN A 40 -4.17 14.79 -8.47
C GLN A 40 -3.84 14.60 -6.98
N ILE A 41 -4.73 13.90 -6.29
CA ILE A 41 -4.45 13.43 -4.93
C ILE A 41 -3.17 12.62 -5.05
N LYS A 42 -2.04 13.19 -4.58
CA LYS A 42 -0.78 12.46 -4.49
C LYS A 42 -1.07 11.18 -3.75
N LYS A 43 -1.07 10.05 -4.47
CA LYS A 43 -1.18 8.74 -3.83
C LYS A 43 -0.06 8.67 -2.79
N ALA A 44 -0.42 8.53 -1.52
CA ALA A 44 0.55 8.41 -0.45
C ALA A 44 1.54 7.30 -0.81
N GLU A 45 2.83 7.60 -0.71
CA GLU A 45 3.88 6.63 -1.02
C GLU A 45 3.69 5.39 -0.14
N GLU A 46 3.54 4.23 -0.77
CA GLU A 46 3.31 2.97 -0.07
C GLU A 46 4.62 2.55 0.62
N LYS A 47 4.62 2.56 1.95
CA LYS A 47 5.76 2.16 2.75
C LYS A 47 5.99 0.65 2.62
N ARG A 48 7.25 0.24 2.69
CA ARG A 48 7.63 -1.17 2.77
C ARG A 48 7.84 -1.58 4.22
N PHE A 49 7.30 -2.74 4.60
CA PHE A 49 7.55 -3.30 5.93
C PHE A 49 9.04 -3.62 6.10
N PRO A 50 9.69 -3.20 7.19
CA PRO A 50 11.12 -3.45 7.41
C PRO A 50 11.36 -4.89 7.87
N LEU A 51 11.47 -5.82 6.90
CA LEU A 51 11.78 -7.22 7.16
C LEU A 51 13.19 -7.38 7.74
N GLY A 52 13.42 -8.46 8.50
CA GLY A 52 14.70 -8.79 9.13
C GLY A 52 15.07 -7.94 10.35
N ALA A 53 14.32 -6.86 10.62
CA ALA A 53 14.54 -6.04 11.80
C ALA A 53 13.94 -6.67 13.07
N SER A 54 14.63 -6.55 14.18
CA SER A 54 14.12 -6.90 15.51
C SER A 54 13.39 -5.71 16.12
N TRP A 55 12.21 -5.93 16.64
CA TRP A 55 11.31 -4.94 17.22
C TRP A 55 11.02 -5.26 18.67
N ILE A 56 11.27 -4.30 19.58
CA ILE A 56 10.99 -4.40 21.01
C ILE A 56 9.80 -3.51 21.33
N ALA A 57 8.80 -4.03 22.03
CA ALA A 57 7.62 -3.27 22.40
C ALA A 57 7.96 -2.14 23.38
N VAL A 58 7.48 -0.94 23.04
CA VAL A 58 7.59 0.26 23.89
C VAL A 58 6.33 0.50 24.65
N SER A 59 5.17 0.37 24.00
CA SER A 59 3.88 0.60 24.65
C SER A 59 2.75 -0.22 24.02
N PHE A 60 1.72 -0.43 24.80
CA PHE A 60 0.43 -0.98 24.41
C PHE A 60 -0.67 -0.01 24.82
N ASN A 61 -1.48 0.46 23.86
CA ASN A 61 -2.52 1.47 24.06
C ASN A 61 -2.03 2.70 24.87
N GLY A 62 -0.82 3.17 24.55
CA GLY A 62 -0.19 4.30 25.24
C GLY A 62 0.44 3.98 26.59
N LYS A 63 0.18 2.80 27.19
CA LYS A 63 0.83 2.35 28.43
C LYS A 63 2.20 1.77 28.11
N THR A 64 3.24 2.38 28.65
CA THR A 64 4.65 1.97 28.43
C THR A 64 4.92 0.63 29.13
N TYR A 65 5.64 -0.25 28.44
CA TYR A 65 6.22 -1.45 29.04
C TYR A 65 7.38 -1.06 29.93
N SER A 66 7.39 -1.58 31.16
CA SER A 66 8.49 -1.41 32.14
C SER A 66 9.30 -2.71 32.27
N GLY A 67 10.56 -2.58 32.66
CA GLY A 67 11.46 -3.72 32.88
C GLY A 67 12.24 -4.16 31.65
N THR A 68 13.04 -5.20 31.84
CA THR A 68 13.99 -5.72 30.81
C THR A 68 13.36 -6.78 29.89
N GLU A 69 12.33 -7.49 30.36
CA GLU A 69 11.65 -8.56 29.61
C GLU A 69 10.44 -8.04 28.85
N ARG A 70 10.68 -7.12 27.92
CA ARG A 70 9.63 -6.55 27.07
C ARG A 70 9.31 -7.49 25.91
N PRO A 71 8.03 -7.53 25.46
CA PRO A 71 7.68 -8.26 24.26
C PRO A 71 8.51 -7.79 23.06
N ALA A 72 8.91 -8.75 22.22
CA ALA A 72 9.73 -8.45 21.06
C ALA A 72 9.45 -9.45 19.93
N PHE A 73 9.69 -9.05 18.68
CA PHE A 73 9.60 -9.96 17.56
C PHE A 73 10.53 -9.55 16.40
N THR A 74 10.78 -10.54 15.52
CA THR A 74 11.40 -10.34 14.20
C THR A 74 10.49 -10.97 13.17
N LEU A 75 10.24 -10.27 12.05
CA LEU A 75 9.60 -10.80 10.85
C LEU A 75 10.67 -10.95 9.77
N ASP A 76 10.98 -12.19 9.38
CA ASP A 76 12.00 -12.48 8.39
C ASP A 76 11.49 -12.34 6.93
N GLU A 77 12.41 -12.46 5.96
CA GLU A 77 12.11 -12.37 4.53
C GLU A 77 11.23 -13.51 4.01
N GLN A 78 11.09 -14.60 4.75
CA GLN A 78 10.21 -15.72 4.48
C GLN A 78 8.84 -15.58 5.17
N PHE A 79 8.54 -14.36 5.68
CA PHE A 79 7.29 -14.03 6.38
C PHE A 79 7.06 -14.86 7.66
N ARG A 80 8.12 -15.36 8.28
CA ARG A 80 8.04 -16.04 9.57
C ARG A 80 8.31 -15.03 10.68
N VAL A 81 7.45 -15.03 11.66
CA VAL A 81 7.61 -14.26 12.89
C VAL A 81 8.14 -15.18 13.99
N ARG A 82 9.15 -14.71 14.69
CA ARG A 82 9.63 -15.30 15.94
C ARG A 82 9.70 -14.18 16.97
N GLY A 83 9.26 -14.47 18.18
CA GLY A 83 9.23 -13.45 19.19
C GLY A 83 9.09 -13.99 20.62
N PHE A 84 9.05 -13.04 21.53
CA PHE A 84 8.83 -13.23 22.96
C PHE A 84 7.63 -12.36 23.39
N GLY A 85 6.68 -12.93 24.09
CA GLY A 85 5.44 -12.25 24.49
C GLY A 85 5.51 -11.56 25.86
N GLY A 86 6.58 -11.76 26.62
CA GLY A 86 6.72 -11.33 28.00
C GLY A 86 6.88 -12.49 28.98
N CYS A 87 6.36 -13.66 28.65
CA CYS A 87 6.51 -14.93 29.38
C CYS A 87 6.95 -16.05 28.43
N ASN A 88 6.25 -16.19 27.32
CA ASN A 88 6.47 -17.25 26.36
C ASN A 88 7.13 -16.75 25.07
N SER A 89 7.93 -17.61 24.46
CA SER A 89 8.32 -17.43 23.08
C SER A 89 7.16 -17.83 22.17
N PHE A 90 7.03 -17.13 21.06
CA PHE A 90 6.00 -17.44 20.06
C PHE A 90 6.57 -17.48 18.65
N SER A 91 5.86 -18.17 17.79
CA SER A 91 6.10 -18.14 16.34
C SER A 91 4.78 -18.10 15.59
N THR A 92 4.81 -17.44 14.41
CA THR A 92 3.68 -17.36 13.50
C THR A 92 4.17 -16.97 12.10
N SER A 93 3.28 -16.83 11.16
CA SER A 93 3.53 -16.13 9.89
C SER A 93 2.84 -14.78 9.90
N ALA A 94 3.45 -13.76 9.28
CA ALA A 94 2.79 -12.48 9.07
C ALA A 94 3.10 -11.96 7.68
N PHE A 95 2.08 -11.42 7.02
CA PHE A 95 2.15 -10.95 5.64
C PHE A 95 1.82 -9.45 5.60
N PRO A 96 2.82 -8.59 5.33
CA PRO A 96 2.54 -7.21 4.96
C PRO A 96 1.71 -7.15 3.68
N LEU A 97 0.62 -6.39 3.71
CA LEU A 97 -0.32 -6.22 2.62
C LEU A 97 -0.22 -4.79 2.08
N ARG A 98 -0.91 -4.54 0.97
CA ARG A 98 -1.03 -3.19 0.40
C ARG A 98 -1.66 -2.22 1.40
N GLU A 99 -1.43 -0.92 1.20
CA GLU A 99 -1.97 0.17 2.03
C GLU A 99 -1.63 0.01 3.51
N GLN A 100 -0.40 -0.43 3.80
CA GLN A 100 0.09 -0.73 5.14
C GLN A 100 -0.81 -1.71 5.92
N GLY A 101 -1.47 -2.64 5.21
CA GLY A 101 -2.16 -3.76 5.82
C GLY A 101 -1.18 -4.79 6.39
N ILE A 102 -1.63 -5.59 7.35
CA ILE A 102 -0.90 -6.76 7.85
C ILE A 102 -1.88 -7.87 8.20
N ALA A 103 -1.53 -9.09 7.84
CA ALA A 103 -2.25 -10.30 8.26
C ALA A 103 -1.32 -11.17 9.10
N VAL A 104 -1.75 -11.54 10.30
CA VAL A 104 -0.99 -12.37 11.24
C VAL A 104 -1.67 -13.73 11.39
N GLY A 105 -0.91 -14.79 11.19
CA GLY A 105 -1.37 -16.17 11.29
C GLY A 105 -1.62 -16.65 12.73
N PRO A 106 -2.04 -17.91 12.92
CA PRO A 106 -2.16 -18.52 14.24
C PRO A 106 -0.82 -18.54 14.96
N LEU A 107 -0.86 -18.27 16.27
CA LEU A 107 0.33 -18.24 17.12
C LEU A 107 0.61 -19.63 17.70
N ALA A 108 1.83 -20.11 17.56
CA ALA A 108 2.37 -21.21 18.33
C ALA A 108 3.18 -20.65 19.51
N LEU A 109 2.96 -21.18 20.72
CA LEU A 109 3.53 -20.66 21.97
C LEU A 109 4.26 -21.77 22.73
N THR A 110 5.32 -21.39 23.42
CA THR A 110 5.83 -22.25 24.52
C THR A 110 4.82 -22.22 25.67
N ARG A 111 4.98 -23.16 26.63
CA ARG A 111 4.05 -23.28 27.76
C ARG A 111 4.79 -23.09 29.08
N LYS A 112 5.42 -21.93 29.25
CA LYS A 112 6.00 -21.52 30.51
C LYS A 112 4.92 -20.97 31.44
N SER A 113 5.05 -21.20 32.71
CA SER A 113 4.20 -20.60 33.74
C SER A 113 4.93 -19.41 34.34
N CYS A 114 4.31 -18.21 34.27
CA CYS A 114 4.78 -16.98 34.88
C CYS A 114 3.75 -16.51 35.91
N ASP A 115 4.04 -15.39 36.57
CA ASP A 115 3.06 -14.74 37.43
C ASP A 115 1.82 -14.30 36.64
N LYS A 116 0.70 -14.10 37.35
CA LYS A 116 -0.61 -13.79 36.74
C LYS A 116 -0.59 -12.50 35.95
N GLU A 117 0.11 -11.48 36.43
CA GLU A 117 0.17 -10.17 35.78
C GLU A 117 0.93 -10.25 34.46
N ARG A 118 2.06 -10.95 34.43
CA ARG A 118 2.86 -11.17 33.25
C ARG A 118 2.10 -11.98 32.19
N MET A 119 1.41 -13.05 32.60
CA MET A 119 0.57 -13.83 31.69
C MET A 119 -0.59 -13.03 31.12
N ALA A 120 -1.22 -12.15 31.92
CA ALA A 120 -2.27 -11.27 31.43
C ALA A 120 -1.74 -10.24 30.41
N ALA A 121 -0.57 -9.65 30.70
CA ALA A 121 0.09 -8.72 29.77
C ALA A 121 0.49 -9.40 28.46
N GLU A 122 1.04 -10.61 28.53
CA GLU A 122 1.34 -11.43 27.35
C GLU A 122 0.10 -11.71 26.50
N THR A 123 -0.99 -12.15 27.14
CA THR A 123 -2.25 -12.43 26.45
C THR A 123 -2.77 -11.19 25.74
N ALA A 124 -2.73 -10.04 26.38
CA ALA A 124 -3.14 -8.78 25.76
C ALA A 124 -2.27 -8.40 24.56
N PHE A 125 -0.94 -8.52 24.68
CA PHE A 125 0.01 -8.31 23.61
C PHE A 125 -0.23 -9.24 22.41
N LEU A 126 -0.31 -10.56 22.68
CA LEU A 126 -0.49 -11.55 21.62
C LEU A 126 -1.84 -11.44 20.93
N THR A 127 -2.90 -11.07 21.68
CA THR A 127 -4.22 -10.80 21.09
C THR A 127 -4.17 -9.59 20.18
N ALA A 128 -3.58 -8.49 20.61
CA ALA A 128 -3.43 -7.29 19.79
C ALA A 128 -2.59 -7.57 18.54
N LEU A 129 -1.47 -8.30 18.67
CA LEU A 129 -0.64 -8.69 17.53
C LEU A 129 -1.39 -9.59 16.55
N ARG A 130 -2.11 -10.61 17.04
CA ARG A 130 -2.85 -11.57 16.21
C ARG A 130 -4.01 -10.93 15.44
N THR A 131 -4.62 -9.92 15.99
CA THR A 131 -5.76 -9.20 15.40
C THR A 131 -5.37 -7.90 14.70
N SER A 132 -4.07 -7.67 14.53
CA SER A 132 -3.56 -6.50 13.82
C SER A 132 -4.07 -6.45 12.39
N ALA A 133 -4.40 -5.25 11.93
CA ALA A 133 -4.91 -5.00 10.59
C ALA A 133 -4.07 -4.00 9.81
N LYS A 134 -3.40 -3.08 10.50
CA LYS A 134 -2.58 -2.02 9.92
C LYS A 134 -1.24 -1.89 10.63
N TRP A 135 -0.25 -1.45 9.88
CA TRP A 135 1.05 -1.08 10.41
C TRP A 135 1.51 0.26 9.83
N ASP A 136 2.38 0.94 10.52
CA ASP A 136 3.07 2.14 10.04
C ASP A 136 4.48 2.23 10.63
N THR A 137 5.40 2.86 9.89
CA THR A 137 6.73 3.21 10.39
C THR A 137 6.85 4.72 10.53
N GLN A 138 7.30 5.14 11.69
CA GLN A 138 7.65 6.51 12.01
C GLN A 138 9.09 6.48 12.51
N ILE A 139 9.88 7.50 12.27
CA ILE A 139 11.33 7.59 12.56
C ILE A 139 11.79 6.62 13.65
N GLY A 140 12.40 5.48 13.26
CA GLY A 140 12.90 4.45 14.20
C GLY A 140 11.85 3.62 14.94
N SER A 141 10.58 3.84 14.74
CA SER A 141 9.47 3.15 15.41
C SER A 141 8.60 2.39 14.41
N LEU A 142 8.04 1.27 14.85
CA LEU A 142 6.97 0.54 14.16
C LEU A 142 5.71 0.63 15.03
N VAL A 143 4.60 0.97 14.41
CA VAL A 143 3.27 0.98 15.04
C VAL A 143 2.41 -0.07 14.36
N ILE A 144 1.77 -0.92 15.13
CA ILE A 144 0.84 -1.95 14.66
C ILE A 144 -0.50 -1.72 15.33
N LYS A 145 -1.57 -1.66 14.53
CA LYS A 145 -2.93 -1.33 15.02
C LYS A 145 -3.95 -2.37 14.58
N GLY A 146 -4.89 -2.64 15.46
CA GLY A 146 -6.02 -3.52 15.21
C GLY A 146 -7.17 -3.24 16.16
N PRO A 147 -8.25 -4.03 16.08
CA PRO A 147 -9.43 -3.84 16.94
C PRO A 147 -9.14 -4.03 18.42
N ASN A 148 -8.11 -4.80 18.77
CA ASN A 148 -7.73 -5.07 20.16
C ASN A 148 -6.58 -4.19 20.66
N GLY A 149 -6.23 -3.12 19.94
CA GLY A 149 -5.32 -2.10 20.43
C GLY A 149 -4.22 -1.70 19.46
N GLU A 150 -3.38 -0.81 19.96
CA GLU A 150 -2.20 -0.29 19.29
C GLU A 150 -0.94 -0.73 20.03
N LEU A 151 -0.01 -1.32 19.29
CA LEU A 151 1.31 -1.70 19.75
C LEU A 151 2.34 -0.77 19.12
N LYS A 152 3.20 -0.16 19.93
CA LYS A 152 4.34 0.62 19.46
C LYS A 152 5.63 -0.08 19.80
N PHE A 153 6.54 -0.11 18.83
CA PHE A 153 7.84 -0.76 18.93
C PHE A 153 8.97 0.20 18.59
N GLU A 154 10.13 -0.06 19.16
CA GLU A 154 11.41 0.51 18.74
C GLU A 154 12.27 -0.58 18.09
N ARG A 155 13.19 -0.17 17.22
CA ARG A 155 14.15 -1.10 16.63
C ARG A 155 15.20 -1.49 17.66
N SER A 156 15.42 -2.80 17.82
CA SER A 156 16.58 -3.29 18.57
C SER A 156 17.84 -3.04 17.73
N LEU A 157 18.85 -2.47 18.34
CA LEU A 157 20.17 -2.26 17.76
C LEU A 157 21.01 -3.55 17.88
#